data_a7542ead2d8504fa97b21a7def962442
#
_entry.id   a7542ead2d8504fa97b21a7def962442
#
_cell.length_a   1.000
_cell.length_b   1.000
_cell.length_c   1.000
_cell.angle_alpha   90.00
_cell.angle_beta   90.00
_cell.angle_gamma   90.00
#
_symmetry.space_group_name_H-M   'P 1'
#
loop_
_entity.id
_entity.type
_entity.pdbx_description
1 polymer ?
#
loop_
_entity_poly.entity_id
_entity_poly.type
_entity_poly.pdbx_seq_one_letter_code
_entity_poly.pdbx_strand_id
1 'polypeptide(L)'
;MPGNLPGFNSGFAGVWWLRKHVHLNDIPDEPVILRLGRIVDADEAYVNGVKVGNTTYQYPPRRYTVPKSALKKGDNIIAIRVISNGGNSGFITDKPYFLGTDEEHSVSLEGTWRYKVSHQTSNTPSTTFIRWKPMGLFNAMIAPAAGFPLSGVLWYQGESNASRPADYSDKLTAMMELWRSRWQQPSLPF
;
A
#
# COMPACT_ATOMS: atom_id res chain seq x y z
N MET A 1 9.51 -13.25 7.83
CA MET A 1 8.41 -13.30 6.83
C MET A 1 8.98 -13.86 5.55
N PRO A 2 8.23 -14.67 4.82
CA PRO A 2 8.68 -15.16 3.55
C PRO A 2 8.72 -14.00 2.54
N GLY A 3 9.91 -13.49 2.25
CA GLY A 3 10.12 -12.53 1.18
C GLY A 3 9.76 -13.14 -0.19
N ASN A 4 10.06 -14.43 -0.34
CA ASN A 4 9.67 -15.21 -1.52
C ASN A 4 9.05 -16.53 -1.06
N LEU A 5 7.81 -16.80 -1.45
CA LEU A 5 7.21 -18.09 -1.26
C LEU A 5 7.70 -19.05 -2.35
N PRO A 6 8.16 -20.27 -2.00
CA PRO A 6 8.49 -21.25 -3.00
C PRO A 6 7.31 -21.50 -3.94
N GLY A 7 7.53 -21.38 -5.25
CA GLY A 7 6.48 -21.53 -6.27
C GLY A 7 5.68 -20.26 -6.61
N PHE A 8 5.95 -19.14 -5.94
CA PHE A 8 5.39 -17.83 -6.28
C PHE A 8 6.44 -16.97 -6.96
N ASN A 9 6.73 -17.28 -8.19
CA ASN A 9 7.50 -16.39 -9.05
C ASN A 9 6.67 -15.15 -9.40
N SER A 10 7.35 -14.09 -9.81
CA SER A 10 6.71 -12.92 -10.40
C SER A 10 5.64 -13.36 -11.41
N GLY A 11 4.39 -12.95 -11.20
CA GLY A 11 3.29 -13.25 -12.11
C GLY A 11 2.16 -14.12 -11.54
N PHE A 12 2.22 -14.56 -10.28
CA PHE A 12 1.08 -15.25 -9.68
C PHE A 12 -0.10 -14.30 -9.46
N ALA A 13 -1.24 -14.62 -10.05
CA ALA A 13 -2.51 -13.97 -9.75
C ALA A 13 -3.45 -14.95 -9.05
N GLY A 14 -4.12 -14.50 -8.00
CA GLY A 14 -5.02 -15.35 -7.24
C GLY A 14 -5.07 -15.04 -5.76
N VAL A 15 -5.54 -16.01 -5.00
CA VAL A 15 -5.73 -15.90 -3.55
C VAL A 15 -4.98 -17.01 -2.83
N TRP A 16 -4.32 -16.66 -1.77
CA TRP A 16 -3.58 -17.58 -0.92
C TRP A 16 -3.72 -17.22 0.55
N TRP A 17 -3.62 -18.25 1.40
CA TRP A 17 -3.70 -18.12 2.84
C TRP A 17 -2.36 -18.43 3.47
N LEU A 18 -1.96 -17.63 4.46
CA LEU A 18 -0.84 -17.92 5.34
C LEU A 18 -1.36 -18.11 6.76
N ARG A 19 -0.69 -18.99 7.51
CA ARG A 19 -0.97 -19.20 8.93
C ARG A 19 0.32 -19.30 9.73
N LYS A 20 0.29 -18.69 10.92
CA LYS A 20 1.34 -18.80 11.93
C LYS A 20 0.70 -19.02 13.29
N HIS A 21 1.31 -19.93 14.06
CA HIS A 21 1.02 -20.08 15.47
C HIS A 21 1.93 -19.16 16.27
N VAL A 22 1.38 -18.46 17.23
CA VAL A 22 2.08 -17.58 18.15
C VAL A 22 1.62 -17.88 19.58
N HIS A 23 2.54 -17.87 20.54
CA HIS A 23 2.25 -18.11 21.94
C HIS A 23 2.27 -16.76 22.69
N LEU A 24 1.20 -16.46 23.41
CA LEU A 24 1.11 -15.31 24.30
C LEU A 24 1.15 -15.78 25.76
N ASN A 25 2.14 -15.31 26.52
CA ASN A 25 2.24 -15.63 27.95
C ASN A 25 1.08 -15.06 28.74
N ASP A 26 0.63 -13.85 28.34
CA ASP A 26 -0.52 -13.16 28.88
C ASP A 26 -1.21 -12.29 27.79
N ILE A 27 -2.42 -11.82 28.08
CA ILE A 27 -3.12 -10.86 27.23
C ILE A 27 -2.90 -9.46 27.84
N PRO A 28 -2.22 -8.54 27.12
CA PRO A 28 -1.98 -7.18 27.61
C PRO A 28 -3.29 -6.43 27.90
N ASP A 29 -3.21 -5.47 28.82
CA ASP A 29 -4.32 -4.55 29.08
C ASP A 29 -4.41 -3.47 28.03
N GLU A 30 -3.30 -3.06 27.49
CA GLU A 30 -3.18 -2.10 26.38
C GLU A 30 -3.66 -2.70 25.06
N PRO A 31 -4.03 -1.85 24.08
CA PRO A 31 -4.43 -2.30 22.77
C PRO A 31 -3.31 -3.07 22.05
N VAL A 32 -3.58 -4.30 21.66
CA VAL A 32 -2.67 -5.14 20.88
C VAL A 32 -2.81 -4.81 19.40
N ILE A 33 -1.68 -4.66 18.73
CA ILE A 33 -1.60 -4.36 17.31
C ILE A 33 -0.95 -5.56 16.58
N LEU A 34 -1.57 -5.98 15.50
CA LEU A 34 -0.98 -6.87 14.52
C LEU A 34 -0.29 -6.03 13.45
N ARG A 35 1.04 -6.07 13.44
CA ARG A 35 1.89 -5.44 12.42
C ARG A 35 2.31 -6.46 11.39
N LEU A 36 2.06 -6.17 10.10
CA LEU A 36 2.36 -7.09 8.99
C LEU A 36 3.13 -6.39 7.88
N GLY A 37 3.95 -5.39 8.22
CA GLY A 37 4.74 -4.65 7.25
C GLY A 37 3.90 -4.07 6.10
N ARG A 38 4.28 -4.36 4.86
CA ARG A 38 3.48 -4.10 3.65
C ARG A 38 3.23 -5.40 2.90
N ILE A 39 2.06 -5.53 2.34
CA ILE A 39 1.65 -6.73 1.57
C ILE A 39 1.20 -6.29 0.18
N VAL A 40 1.73 -6.93 -0.85
CA VAL A 40 1.38 -6.72 -2.26
C VAL A 40 0.46 -7.86 -2.72
N ASP A 41 -0.74 -7.61 -3.20
CA ASP A 41 -1.42 -6.31 -3.44
C ASP A 41 -2.36 -5.94 -2.30
N ALA A 42 -3.24 -6.87 -1.89
CA ALA A 42 -4.28 -6.68 -0.89
C ALA A 42 -4.30 -7.84 0.11
N ASP A 43 -4.87 -7.59 1.29
CA ASP A 43 -4.98 -8.61 2.33
C ASP A 43 -6.20 -8.46 3.23
N GLU A 44 -6.52 -9.57 3.89
CA GLU A 44 -7.39 -9.64 5.05
C GLU A 44 -6.67 -10.41 6.15
N ALA A 45 -6.66 -9.85 7.37
CA ALA A 45 -6.00 -10.45 8.51
C ALA A 45 -6.99 -10.92 9.58
N TYR A 46 -6.68 -12.07 10.17
CA TYR A 46 -7.50 -12.73 11.18
C TYR A 46 -6.65 -13.18 12.36
N VAL A 47 -7.19 -13.07 13.56
CA VAL A 47 -6.62 -13.67 14.78
C VAL A 47 -7.68 -14.61 15.36
N ASN A 48 -7.34 -15.87 15.54
CA ASN A 48 -8.25 -16.92 16.03
C ASN A 48 -9.61 -16.99 15.29
N GLY A 49 -9.60 -16.69 13.99
CA GLY A 49 -10.80 -16.66 13.14
C GLY A 49 -11.58 -15.34 13.14
N VAL A 50 -11.25 -14.41 14.03
CA VAL A 50 -11.84 -13.07 14.05
C VAL A 50 -11.11 -12.17 13.08
N LYS A 51 -11.81 -11.54 12.13
CA LYS A 51 -11.23 -10.57 11.20
C LYS A 51 -10.83 -9.32 11.97
N VAL A 52 -9.55 -8.93 11.88
CA VAL A 52 -8.99 -7.78 12.59
C VAL A 52 -8.68 -6.60 11.66
N GLY A 53 -8.61 -6.84 10.35
CA GLY A 53 -8.41 -5.77 9.39
C GLY A 53 -8.27 -6.24 7.96
N ASN A 54 -8.22 -5.28 7.05
CA ASN A 54 -7.91 -5.49 5.64
C ASN A 54 -7.34 -4.23 5.00
N THR A 55 -6.60 -4.40 3.93
CA THR A 55 -6.08 -3.32 3.08
C THR A 55 -6.16 -3.75 1.63
N THR A 56 -6.68 -2.87 0.77
CA THR A 56 -7.02 -3.19 -0.62
C THR A 56 -5.94 -2.83 -1.64
N TYR A 57 -4.82 -2.25 -1.19
CA TYR A 57 -3.70 -1.93 -2.07
C TYR A 57 -2.34 -1.95 -1.34
N GLN A 58 -1.26 -1.94 -2.11
CA GLN A 58 0.07 -2.35 -1.63
C GLN A 58 0.82 -1.37 -0.71
N TYR A 59 0.51 -0.07 -0.72
CA TYR A 59 1.40 0.92 -0.08
C TYR A 59 1.24 1.09 1.43
N PRO A 60 0.04 1.11 2.04
CA PRO A 60 -0.08 1.34 3.47
C PRO A 60 0.56 0.25 4.30
N PRO A 61 1.30 0.59 5.35
CA PRO A 61 1.71 -0.38 6.36
C PRO A 61 0.48 -1.00 7.04
N ARG A 62 0.50 -2.32 7.21
CA ARG A 62 -0.56 -3.07 7.88
C ARG A 62 -0.43 -2.91 9.38
N ARG A 63 -1.41 -2.26 9.98
CA ARG A 63 -1.51 -2.01 11.42
C ARG A 63 -2.96 -2.25 11.83
N TYR A 64 -3.24 -3.44 12.33
CA TYR A 64 -4.58 -3.84 12.67
C TYR A 64 -4.72 -3.97 14.17
N THR A 65 -5.66 -3.23 14.78
CA THR A 65 -5.97 -3.38 16.20
C THR A 65 -6.68 -4.71 16.43
N VAL A 66 -6.16 -5.50 17.36
CA VAL A 66 -6.72 -6.81 17.70
C VAL A 66 -7.58 -6.67 18.94
N PRO A 67 -8.88 -6.96 18.88
CA PRO A 67 -9.74 -6.92 20.06
C PRO A 67 -9.32 -8.00 21.08
N LYS A 68 -9.34 -7.68 22.37
CA LYS A 68 -8.99 -8.64 23.45
C LYS A 68 -9.78 -9.95 23.35
N SER A 69 -11.04 -9.89 22.92
CA SER A 69 -11.89 -11.07 22.73
C SER A 69 -11.38 -12.04 21.64
N ALA A 70 -10.52 -11.58 20.74
CA ALA A 70 -9.90 -12.42 19.73
C ALA A 70 -8.59 -13.07 20.21
N LEU A 71 -8.04 -12.65 21.36
CA LEU A 71 -6.80 -13.16 21.92
C LEU A 71 -7.05 -14.23 22.97
N LYS A 72 -6.06 -15.14 23.13
CA LYS A 72 -6.03 -16.17 24.16
C LYS A 72 -4.67 -16.16 24.85
N LYS A 73 -4.66 -16.43 26.15
CA LYS A 73 -3.42 -16.85 26.81
C LYS A 73 -3.03 -18.23 26.24
N GLY A 74 -1.78 -18.41 25.92
CA GLY A 74 -1.30 -19.60 25.23
C GLY A 74 -1.31 -19.44 23.71
N ASP A 75 -1.72 -20.47 22.99
CA ASP A 75 -1.58 -20.56 21.54
C ASP A 75 -2.66 -19.79 20.79
N ASN A 76 -2.23 -18.92 19.91
CA ASN A 76 -3.05 -18.13 19.00
C ASN A 76 -2.69 -18.44 17.55
N ILE A 77 -3.66 -18.31 16.66
CA ILE A 77 -3.48 -18.50 15.23
C ILE A 77 -3.69 -17.17 14.52
N ILE A 78 -2.66 -16.71 13.83
CA ILE A 78 -2.76 -15.61 12.87
C ILE A 78 -2.97 -16.23 11.49
N ALA A 79 -4.00 -15.77 10.78
CA ALA A 79 -4.26 -16.14 9.40
C ALA A 79 -4.34 -14.88 8.53
N ILE A 80 -3.69 -14.92 7.38
CA ILE A 80 -3.66 -13.82 6.42
C ILE A 80 -4.14 -14.36 5.08
N ARG A 81 -5.18 -13.75 4.53
CA ARG A 81 -5.62 -13.97 3.16
C ARG A 81 -4.97 -12.91 2.29
N VAL A 82 -4.11 -13.31 1.38
CA VAL A 82 -3.47 -12.41 0.43
C VAL A 82 -4.13 -12.53 -0.92
N ILE A 83 -4.40 -11.42 -1.56
CA ILE A 83 -4.96 -11.32 -2.91
C ILE A 83 -3.88 -10.69 -3.79
N SER A 84 -3.54 -11.38 -4.87
CA SER A 84 -2.56 -10.94 -5.86
C SER A 84 -3.21 -10.73 -7.21
N ASN A 85 -2.87 -9.62 -7.86
CA ASN A 85 -3.34 -9.27 -9.20
C ASN A 85 -2.38 -9.70 -10.32
N GLY A 86 -1.32 -10.41 -9.97
CA GLY A 86 -0.24 -10.79 -10.90
C GLY A 86 0.89 -9.75 -10.88
N GLY A 87 2.06 -10.14 -10.48
CA GLY A 87 3.23 -9.28 -10.31
C GLY A 87 4.12 -9.79 -9.18
N ASN A 88 4.81 -8.92 -8.52
CA ASN A 88 5.66 -9.24 -7.36
C ASN A 88 4.84 -9.25 -6.07
N SER A 89 3.96 -10.23 -5.95
CA SER A 89 3.14 -10.39 -4.74
C SER A 89 3.95 -10.87 -3.56
N GLY A 90 3.53 -10.48 -2.37
CA GLY A 90 4.13 -10.98 -1.14
C GLY A 90 4.34 -9.92 -0.08
N PHE A 91 5.17 -10.27 0.88
CA PHE A 91 5.49 -9.43 2.02
C PHE A 91 6.77 -8.64 1.77
N ILE A 92 6.72 -7.34 2.03
CA ILE A 92 7.88 -6.46 1.91
C ILE A 92 8.58 -6.41 3.27
N THR A 93 9.87 -6.75 3.32
CA THR A 93 10.63 -6.97 4.56
C THR A 93 11.19 -5.70 5.21
N ASP A 94 10.88 -4.52 4.68
CA ASP A 94 11.38 -3.22 5.14
C ASP A 94 10.65 -2.64 6.37
N LYS A 95 9.69 -3.36 6.92
CA LYS A 95 8.82 -2.91 8.03
C LYS A 95 8.71 -4.01 9.09
N PRO A 96 8.43 -3.66 10.35
CA PRO A 96 8.33 -4.63 11.43
C PRO A 96 7.10 -5.55 11.29
N TYR A 97 7.27 -6.79 11.76
CA TYR A 97 6.26 -7.85 11.79
C TYR A 97 6.13 -8.39 13.20
N PHE A 98 5.08 -8.03 13.90
CA PHE A 98 4.85 -8.48 15.28
C PHE A 98 3.36 -8.48 15.69
N LEU A 99 3.07 -9.16 16.79
CA LEU A 99 1.81 -9.07 17.53
C LEU A 99 2.12 -8.60 18.95
N GLY A 100 1.67 -7.41 19.34
CA GLY A 100 1.95 -6.83 20.65
C GLY A 100 1.47 -5.40 20.79
N THR A 101 1.79 -4.76 21.91
CA THR A 101 1.47 -3.35 22.16
C THR A 101 2.43 -2.42 21.41
N ASP A 102 3.69 -2.79 21.41
CA ASP A 102 4.79 -2.15 20.69
C ASP A 102 5.84 -3.19 20.26
N GLU A 103 6.99 -2.77 19.76
CA GLU A 103 8.03 -3.67 19.26
C GLU A 103 8.75 -4.42 20.40
N GLU A 104 8.95 -3.76 21.55
CA GLU A 104 9.63 -4.36 22.73
C GLU A 104 8.71 -5.34 23.46
N HIS A 105 7.40 -5.02 23.52
CA HIS A 105 6.37 -5.84 24.19
C HIS A 105 5.54 -6.59 23.14
N SER A 106 6.20 -7.44 22.37
CA SER A 106 5.56 -8.15 21.26
C SER A 106 6.13 -9.53 21.02
N VAL A 107 5.37 -10.33 20.29
CA VAL A 107 5.82 -11.58 19.71
C VAL A 107 6.17 -11.36 18.25
N SER A 108 7.41 -11.65 17.87
CA SER A 108 7.86 -11.56 16.48
C SER A 108 7.09 -12.51 15.58
N LEU A 109 6.68 -12.00 14.42
CA LEU A 109 6.04 -12.79 13.38
C LEU A 109 6.99 -13.22 12.26
N GLU A 110 8.27 -12.99 12.43
CA GLU A 110 9.30 -13.47 11.52
C GLU A 110 9.42 -15.00 11.53
N GLY A 111 10.18 -15.53 10.58
CA GLY A 111 10.42 -16.97 10.45
C GLY A 111 9.34 -17.72 9.65
N THR A 112 9.10 -18.98 10.00
CA THR A 112 8.31 -19.90 9.19
C THR A 112 6.80 -19.65 9.29
N TRP A 113 6.14 -19.65 8.16
CA TRP A 113 4.69 -19.66 8.00
C TRP A 113 4.25 -20.85 7.16
N ARG A 114 3.06 -21.39 7.44
CA ARG A 114 2.40 -22.34 6.55
C ARG A 114 1.56 -21.57 5.53
N TYR A 115 1.53 -22.00 4.28
CA TYR A 115 0.70 -21.39 3.26
C TYR A 115 -0.10 -22.41 2.45
N LYS A 116 -1.18 -21.95 1.85
CA LYS A 116 -2.01 -22.72 0.92
C LYS A 116 -2.58 -21.81 -0.15
N VAL A 117 -2.43 -22.16 -1.41
CA VAL A 117 -3.14 -21.51 -2.51
C VAL A 117 -4.62 -21.90 -2.41
N SER A 118 -5.46 -20.89 -2.39
CA SER A 118 -6.93 -21.05 -2.37
C SER A 118 -7.51 -21.05 -3.79
N HIS A 119 -7.05 -20.11 -4.60
CA HIS A 119 -7.52 -19.93 -5.96
C HIS A 119 -6.44 -19.28 -6.81
N GLN A 120 -6.28 -19.76 -8.04
CA GLN A 120 -5.41 -19.16 -9.04
C GLN A 120 -6.26 -18.63 -10.19
N THR A 121 -5.97 -17.41 -10.63
CA THR A 121 -6.63 -16.76 -11.77
C THR A 121 -5.62 -16.49 -12.87
N SER A 122 -6.09 -16.14 -14.06
CA SER A 122 -5.26 -15.45 -15.04
C SER A 122 -4.88 -14.07 -14.54
N ASN A 123 -3.72 -13.58 -14.98
CA ASN A 123 -3.30 -12.22 -14.62
C ASN A 123 -4.36 -11.21 -15.06
N THR A 124 -4.65 -10.25 -14.19
CA THR A 124 -5.52 -9.14 -14.58
C THR A 124 -4.86 -8.33 -15.70
N PRO A 125 -5.63 -7.84 -16.68
CA PRO A 125 -5.10 -6.94 -17.69
C PRO A 125 -4.42 -5.73 -17.03
N SER A 126 -3.38 -5.24 -17.67
CA SER A 126 -2.69 -4.02 -17.18
C SER A 126 -3.68 -2.88 -17.09
N THR A 127 -3.60 -2.12 -16.00
CA THR A 127 -4.43 -0.94 -15.80
C THR A 127 -4.16 0.10 -16.90
N THR A 128 -5.20 0.52 -17.60
CA THR A 128 -5.10 1.63 -18.55
C THR A 128 -5.30 2.95 -17.82
N PHE A 129 -4.26 3.76 -17.76
CA PHE A 129 -4.32 5.10 -17.15
C PHE A 129 -4.69 6.16 -18.19
N ILE A 130 -5.98 6.40 -18.36
CA ILE A 130 -6.49 7.44 -19.29
C ILE A 130 -5.92 8.82 -18.95
N ARG A 131 -5.71 9.12 -17.67
CA ARG A 131 -5.10 10.37 -17.19
C ARG A 131 -3.68 10.63 -17.72
N TRP A 132 -2.96 9.59 -18.17
CA TRP A 132 -1.61 9.74 -18.72
C TRP A 132 -1.60 9.98 -20.24
N LYS A 133 -2.77 9.97 -20.87
CA LYS A 133 -2.86 10.37 -22.27
C LYS A 133 -2.60 11.87 -22.41
N PRO A 134 -2.01 12.32 -23.53
CA PRO A 134 -1.75 13.74 -23.77
C PRO A 134 -3.02 14.58 -23.53
N MET A 135 -2.87 15.71 -22.84
CA MET A 135 -3.93 16.68 -22.50
C MET A 135 -5.05 16.15 -21.58
N GLY A 136 -5.05 14.87 -21.18
CA GLY A 136 -6.16 14.30 -20.39
C GLY A 136 -6.38 15.02 -19.06
N LEU A 137 -5.35 15.19 -18.25
CA LEU A 137 -5.43 15.91 -16.97
C LEU A 137 -5.71 17.41 -17.18
N PHE A 138 -5.06 18.02 -18.16
CA PHE A 138 -5.29 19.44 -18.44
C PHE A 138 -6.76 19.70 -18.80
N ASN A 139 -7.31 18.97 -19.76
CA ASN A 139 -8.69 19.18 -20.23
C ASN A 139 -9.74 18.87 -19.16
N ALA A 140 -9.51 17.85 -18.33
CA ALA A 140 -10.49 17.41 -17.33
C ALA A 140 -10.43 18.21 -16.01
N MET A 141 -9.26 18.72 -15.64
CA MET A 141 -9.05 19.30 -14.30
C MET A 141 -8.58 20.75 -14.33
N ILE A 142 -7.67 21.11 -15.24
CA ILE A 142 -7.06 22.44 -15.24
C ILE A 142 -7.87 23.44 -16.07
N ALA A 143 -8.24 23.08 -17.30
CA ALA A 143 -8.98 23.98 -18.18
C ALA A 143 -10.33 24.45 -17.59
N PRO A 144 -11.13 23.60 -16.93
CA PRO A 144 -12.36 24.05 -16.26
C PRO A 144 -12.10 25.01 -15.09
N ALA A 145 -10.95 24.94 -14.44
CA ALA A 145 -10.59 25.78 -13.30
C ALA A 145 -10.03 27.14 -13.70
N ALA A 146 -9.64 27.33 -14.96
CA ALA A 146 -8.97 28.54 -15.42
C ALA A 146 -9.82 29.85 -15.30
N GLY A 147 -11.13 29.76 -15.01
CA GLY A 147 -12.00 30.92 -14.73
C GLY A 147 -11.99 31.38 -13.27
N PHE A 148 -11.40 30.63 -12.35
CA PHE A 148 -11.35 30.99 -10.92
C PHE A 148 -10.08 31.80 -10.62
N PRO A 149 -10.17 32.93 -9.87
CA PRO A 149 -9.00 33.69 -9.50
C PRO A 149 -8.07 32.91 -8.58
N LEU A 150 -6.77 32.98 -8.82
CA LEU A 150 -5.73 32.37 -8.00
C LEU A 150 -4.78 33.43 -7.43
N SER A 151 -4.38 33.29 -6.17
CA SER A 151 -3.34 34.11 -5.56
C SER A 151 -1.94 33.50 -5.77
N GLY A 152 -1.84 32.22 -6.08
CA GLY A 152 -0.60 31.49 -6.32
C GLY A 152 -0.84 30.00 -6.49
N VAL A 153 0.20 29.28 -6.83
CA VAL A 153 0.21 27.82 -6.99
C VAL A 153 1.27 27.21 -6.08
N LEU A 154 0.87 26.26 -5.27
CA LEU A 154 1.80 25.42 -4.50
C LEU A 154 2.01 24.12 -5.27
N TRP A 155 3.19 23.99 -5.88
CA TRP A 155 3.53 22.84 -6.72
C TRP A 155 4.26 21.77 -5.89
N TYR A 156 3.67 20.57 -5.79
CA TYR A 156 4.27 19.43 -5.14
C TYR A 156 4.17 18.20 -6.05
N GLN A 157 5.18 18.02 -6.91
CA GLN A 157 5.29 16.90 -7.85
C GLN A 157 6.73 16.81 -8.34
N GLY A 158 7.23 15.61 -8.63
CA GLY A 158 8.57 15.42 -9.18
C GLY A 158 9.14 14.04 -8.88
N GLU A 159 8.54 13.27 -7.99
CA GLU A 159 9.06 12.00 -7.51
C GLU A 159 9.32 11.00 -8.65
N SER A 160 8.41 10.91 -9.61
CA SER A 160 8.56 10.05 -10.79
C SER A 160 9.61 10.56 -11.78
N ASN A 161 10.06 11.80 -11.64
CA ASN A 161 11.08 12.41 -12.48
C ASN A 161 12.48 12.33 -11.85
N ALA A 162 12.62 11.93 -10.59
CA ALA A 162 13.90 11.84 -9.88
C ALA A 162 14.94 10.98 -10.61
N SER A 163 14.49 9.93 -11.30
CA SER A 163 15.37 9.08 -12.14
C SER A 163 15.66 9.65 -13.53
N ARG A 164 14.97 10.73 -13.94
CA ARG A 164 15.11 11.40 -15.26
C ARG A 164 14.96 12.90 -15.10
N PRO A 165 15.92 13.58 -14.43
CA PRO A 165 15.78 15.01 -14.11
C PRO A 165 16.04 15.95 -15.29
N ALA A 166 16.70 15.48 -16.36
CA ALA A 166 17.24 16.33 -17.41
C ALA A 166 16.22 17.24 -18.12
N ASP A 167 14.98 16.77 -18.29
CA ASP A 167 13.92 17.51 -18.96
C ASP A 167 12.84 18.06 -18.01
N TYR A 168 13.03 17.89 -16.70
CA TYR A 168 12.02 18.31 -15.72
C TYR A 168 11.90 19.83 -15.61
N SER A 169 13.01 20.53 -15.61
CA SER A 169 13.04 22.00 -15.55
C SER A 169 12.29 22.62 -16.71
N ASP A 170 12.55 22.16 -17.93
CA ASP A 170 11.93 22.68 -19.15
C ASP A 170 10.42 22.42 -19.14
N LYS A 171 9.99 21.22 -18.73
CA LYS A 171 8.56 20.88 -18.61
C LYS A 171 7.85 21.68 -17.53
N LEU A 172 8.50 21.91 -16.40
CA LEU A 172 7.94 22.72 -15.32
C LEU A 172 7.80 24.18 -15.77
N THR A 173 8.80 24.76 -16.41
CA THR A 173 8.78 26.11 -16.97
C THR A 173 7.64 26.26 -17.98
N ALA A 174 7.55 25.36 -18.95
CA ALA A 174 6.48 25.39 -19.96
C ALA A 174 5.08 25.28 -19.33
N MET A 175 4.93 24.46 -18.28
CA MET A 175 3.68 24.37 -17.54
C MET A 175 3.32 25.67 -16.83
N MET A 176 4.29 26.29 -16.14
CA MET A 176 4.09 27.58 -15.45
C MET A 176 3.68 28.68 -16.44
N GLU A 177 4.33 28.78 -17.58
CA GLU A 177 4.01 29.74 -18.64
C GLU A 177 2.59 29.51 -19.20
N LEU A 178 2.25 28.25 -19.48
CA LEU A 178 0.91 27.87 -19.94
C LEU A 178 -0.16 28.28 -18.92
N TRP A 179 0.05 28.03 -17.65
CA TRP A 179 -0.91 28.39 -16.60
C TRP A 179 -1.04 29.89 -16.45
N ARG A 180 0.08 30.63 -16.41
CA ARG A 180 0.05 32.11 -16.42
C ARG A 180 -0.73 32.68 -17.58
N SER A 181 -0.57 32.12 -18.75
CA SER A 181 -1.34 32.50 -19.95
C SER A 181 -2.82 32.17 -19.79
N ARG A 182 -3.18 31.00 -19.29
CA ARG A 182 -4.57 30.57 -19.13
C ARG A 182 -5.34 31.36 -18.07
N TRP A 183 -4.67 31.74 -17.00
CA TRP A 183 -5.26 32.63 -15.96
C TRP A 183 -5.14 34.11 -16.28
N GLN A 184 -4.47 34.46 -17.38
CA GLN A 184 -4.17 35.86 -17.75
C GLN A 184 -3.44 36.60 -16.62
N GLN A 185 -2.57 35.92 -15.90
CA GLN A 185 -1.78 36.41 -14.78
C GLN A 185 -0.30 36.16 -15.03
N PRO A 186 0.41 37.05 -15.79
CA PRO A 186 1.82 36.82 -16.13
C PRO A 186 2.76 36.66 -14.92
N SER A 187 2.40 37.24 -13.78
CA SER A 187 3.16 37.20 -12.54
C SER A 187 2.63 36.20 -11.49
N LEU A 188 1.73 35.28 -11.90
CA LEU A 188 1.22 34.26 -10.97
C LEU A 188 2.37 33.52 -10.32
N PRO A 189 2.51 33.56 -8.97
CA PRO A 189 3.59 32.90 -8.26
C PRO A 189 3.37 31.36 -8.21
N PHE A 190 4.53 30.65 -8.23
CA PHE A 190 4.59 29.20 -8.08
C PHE A 190 5.57 28.84 -6.98
#